data_d5bbfef10f3f4329264e6488460af514
#
_entry.id   d5bbfef10f3f4329264e6488460af514
#
_cell.length_a   1.000
_cell.length_b   1.000
_cell.length_c   1.000
_cell.angle_alpha   90.00
_cell.angle_beta   90.00
_cell.angle_gamma   90.00
#
_symmetry.space_group_name_H-M   'P 1'
#
loop_
_entity.id
_entity.type
_entity.pdbx_description
1 polymer ?
#
loop_
_entity_poly.entity_id
_entity_poly.type
_entity_poly.pdbx_seq_one_letter_code
_entity_poly.pdbx_strand_id
1 'polypeptide(L)'
;NLDIRDRELIIFVGPSGCGKSTTLRMIAGLEDISSGELWMDDCLMNMVEPKNRNLSMVFQNYALYPHMTVYENMAFGLRVRRTAPGEIDARVREAARILEISHLLDRRPAALSGGQKQRVAIGSVIVRKPKAYLMDEPLSNLDAKLRAQMRVEIAKLHKQLNATIIYVTHDQVEAMTLGTRIVVMNQGMIQQVAPPAELYRNPVNKFVAGFIGSPTMNFLDVDVLEEDGTVWLLGQGWRLPLEGYQARKLKDKGYT
;
A
#
# COMPACT_ATOMS: atom_id res chain seq x y z
N ASN A 1 -3.05 7.59 -15.52
CA ASN A 1 -1.65 7.13 -15.55
C ASN A 1 -1.04 7.24 -14.16
N LEU A 2 -0.17 6.28 -13.78
CA LEU A 2 0.55 6.27 -12.52
C LEU A 2 2.01 5.92 -12.80
N ASP A 3 2.92 6.77 -12.34
CA ASP A 3 4.35 6.49 -12.33
C ASP A 3 4.79 6.12 -10.91
N ILE A 4 5.49 4.99 -10.76
CA ILE A 4 6.04 4.50 -9.49
C ILE A 4 7.55 4.62 -9.57
N ARG A 5 8.13 5.39 -8.64
CA ARG A 5 9.57 5.68 -8.62
C ARG A 5 10.36 4.51 -8.07
N ASP A 6 11.62 4.41 -8.48
CA ASP A 6 12.53 3.44 -7.87
C ASP A 6 12.65 3.65 -6.36
N ARG A 7 12.71 2.54 -5.62
CA ARG A 7 12.84 2.50 -4.14
C ARG A 7 11.72 3.21 -3.36
N GLU A 8 10.56 3.38 -3.99
CA GLU A 8 9.39 3.97 -3.38
C GLU A 8 8.57 2.93 -2.61
N LEU A 9 8.04 3.29 -1.45
CA LEU A 9 6.95 2.57 -0.80
C LEU A 9 5.63 3.26 -1.13
N ILE A 10 4.98 2.82 -2.20
CA ILE A 10 3.70 3.35 -2.64
C ILE A 10 2.55 2.50 -2.13
N ILE A 11 1.52 3.15 -1.59
CA ILE A 11 0.38 2.45 -0.99
C ILE A 11 -0.90 2.74 -1.75
N PHE A 12 -1.60 1.70 -2.14
CA PHE A 12 -2.94 1.77 -2.71
C PHE A 12 -3.96 1.62 -1.58
N VAL A 13 -4.79 2.64 -1.39
CA VAL A 13 -5.83 2.67 -0.37
C VAL A 13 -7.18 3.06 -0.98
N GLY A 14 -8.27 2.58 -0.39
CA GLY A 14 -9.63 2.86 -0.85
C GLY A 14 -10.63 1.86 -0.30
N PRO A 15 -11.94 2.06 -0.52
CA PRO A 15 -12.98 1.15 -0.08
C PRO A 15 -12.81 -0.27 -0.61
N SER A 16 -13.45 -1.24 0.04
CA SER A 16 -13.51 -2.61 -0.47
C SER A 16 -14.11 -2.63 -1.88
N GLY A 17 -13.54 -3.45 -2.78
CA GLY A 17 -14.01 -3.57 -4.16
C GLY A 17 -13.60 -2.43 -5.11
N CYS A 18 -12.81 -1.44 -4.69
CA CYS A 18 -12.39 -0.34 -5.58
C CYS A 18 -11.26 -0.69 -6.56
N GLY A 19 -10.82 -1.95 -6.66
CA GLY A 19 -9.86 -2.42 -7.65
C GLY A 19 -8.40 -2.50 -7.22
N LYS A 20 -8.03 -2.24 -5.97
CA LYS A 20 -6.64 -2.26 -5.47
C LYS A 20 -5.92 -3.59 -5.68
N SER A 21 -6.49 -4.68 -5.16
CA SER A 21 -5.90 -6.03 -5.29
C SER A 21 -5.92 -6.52 -6.74
N THR A 22 -6.93 -6.14 -7.53
CA THR A 22 -6.98 -6.42 -8.96
C THR A 22 -5.82 -5.74 -9.68
N THR A 23 -5.59 -4.45 -9.41
CA THR A 23 -4.44 -3.71 -9.97
C THR A 23 -3.12 -4.36 -9.56
N LEU A 24 -2.97 -4.75 -8.28
CA LEU A 24 -1.77 -5.43 -7.82
C LEU A 24 -1.55 -6.77 -8.53
N ARG A 25 -2.62 -7.54 -8.77
CA ARG A 25 -2.57 -8.81 -9.51
C ARG A 25 -2.25 -8.61 -10.99
N MET A 26 -2.77 -7.55 -11.63
CA MET A 26 -2.38 -7.18 -12.99
C MET A 26 -0.88 -6.87 -13.07
N ILE A 27 -0.33 -6.13 -12.10
CA ILE A 27 1.11 -5.86 -12.01
C ILE A 27 1.89 -7.18 -11.86
N ALA A 28 1.41 -8.11 -11.03
CA ALA A 28 2.00 -9.43 -10.85
C ALA A 28 1.88 -10.34 -12.10
N GLY A 29 0.97 -10.04 -13.02
CA GLY A 29 0.61 -10.86 -14.17
C GLY A 29 -0.31 -12.04 -13.84
N LEU A 30 -1.02 -11.94 -12.72
CA LEU A 30 -2.00 -12.93 -12.27
C LEU A 30 -3.42 -12.64 -12.78
N GLU A 31 -3.63 -11.46 -13.33
CA GLU A 31 -4.85 -11.00 -14.00
C GLU A 31 -4.48 -10.30 -15.29
N ASP A 32 -5.30 -10.43 -16.31
CA ASP A 32 -5.08 -9.80 -17.61
C ASP A 32 -5.41 -8.31 -17.57
N ILE A 33 -4.64 -7.52 -18.32
CA ILE A 33 -4.88 -6.09 -18.50
C ILE A 33 -5.77 -5.91 -19.72
N SER A 34 -7.03 -5.50 -19.51
CA SER A 34 -8.02 -5.33 -20.59
C SER A 34 -7.70 -4.17 -21.53
N SER A 35 -7.09 -3.10 -21.00
CA SER A 35 -6.65 -1.93 -21.77
C SER A 35 -5.56 -1.16 -21.05
N GLY A 36 -4.77 -0.39 -21.78
CA GLY A 36 -3.62 0.35 -21.26
C GLY A 36 -2.35 -0.50 -21.24
N GLU A 37 -1.29 0.07 -20.74
CA GLU A 37 0.06 -0.50 -20.76
C GLU A 37 0.68 -0.49 -19.36
N LEU A 38 1.34 -1.59 -19.02
CA LEU A 38 2.19 -1.72 -17.84
C LEU A 38 3.65 -1.79 -18.28
N TRP A 39 4.42 -0.80 -17.89
CA TRP A 39 5.84 -0.74 -18.14
C TRP A 39 6.63 -0.98 -16.87
N MET A 40 7.73 -1.70 -16.96
CA MET A 40 8.71 -1.85 -15.90
C MET A 40 10.10 -1.63 -16.48
N ASP A 41 10.73 -0.54 -16.10
CA ASP A 41 11.85 0.07 -16.83
C ASP A 41 11.42 0.31 -18.31
N ASP A 42 12.20 -0.14 -19.28
CA ASP A 42 11.90 0.02 -20.69
C ASP A 42 11.15 -1.21 -21.29
N CYS A 43 10.60 -2.10 -20.46
CA CYS A 43 9.93 -3.31 -20.89
C CYS A 43 8.42 -3.24 -20.71
N LEU A 44 7.66 -3.49 -21.78
CA LEU A 44 6.22 -3.67 -21.74
C LEU A 44 5.88 -5.03 -21.13
N MET A 45 5.12 -5.03 -20.01
CA MET A 45 4.85 -6.22 -19.20
C MET A 45 3.52 -6.92 -19.50
N ASN A 46 2.65 -6.34 -20.32
CA ASN A 46 1.31 -6.86 -20.54
C ASN A 46 1.28 -8.34 -20.87
N MET A 47 2.16 -8.79 -21.78
CA MET A 47 2.22 -10.18 -22.23
C MET A 47 3.32 -11.01 -21.53
N VAL A 48 4.00 -10.45 -20.54
CA VAL A 48 5.06 -11.16 -19.81
C VAL A 48 4.45 -12.04 -18.74
N GLU A 49 4.74 -13.33 -18.78
CA GLU A 49 4.27 -14.30 -17.76
C GLU A 49 4.75 -13.92 -16.35
N PRO A 50 3.96 -14.20 -15.30
CA PRO A 50 4.28 -13.84 -13.90
C PRO A 50 5.68 -14.24 -13.45
N LYS A 51 6.13 -15.47 -13.81
CA LYS A 51 7.45 -15.99 -13.43
C LYS A 51 8.62 -15.19 -13.97
N ASN A 52 8.40 -14.48 -15.10
CA ASN A 52 9.41 -13.72 -15.85
C ASN A 52 9.43 -12.22 -15.48
N ARG A 53 8.42 -11.72 -14.74
CA ARG A 53 8.33 -10.30 -14.34
C ARG A 53 9.35 -9.88 -13.27
N ASN A 54 10.06 -10.82 -12.68
CA ASN A 54 10.99 -10.59 -11.56
C ASN A 54 10.36 -9.79 -10.39
N LEU A 55 9.09 -10.06 -10.09
CA LEU A 55 8.34 -9.54 -8.96
C LEU A 55 8.17 -10.64 -7.89
N SER A 56 7.91 -10.24 -6.66
CA SER A 56 7.56 -11.16 -5.58
C SER A 56 6.38 -10.63 -4.80
N MET A 57 5.40 -11.49 -4.49
CA MET A 57 4.14 -11.10 -3.88
C MET A 57 3.93 -11.78 -2.54
N VAL A 58 3.54 -10.98 -1.54
CA VAL A 58 3.00 -11.43 -0.25
C VAL A 58 1.48 -11.37 -0.34
N PHE A 59 0.82 -12.51 -0.12
CA PHE A 59 -0.63 -12.64 -0.15
C PHE A 59 -1.24 -12.40 1.23
N GLN A 60 -2.49 -11.99 1.28
CA GLN A 60 -3.26 -11.75 2.50
C GLN A 60 -3.31 -12.95 3.45
N ASN A 61 -3.34 -14.18 2.93
CA ASN A 61 -3.38 -15.42 3.71
C ASN A 61 -2.00 -16.03 3.98
N TYR A 62 -0.92 -15.25 3.80
CA TYR A 62 0.48 -15.64 3.96
C TYR A 62 0.98 -16.68 2.95
N ALA A 63 0.14 -17.53 2.40
CA ALA A 63 0.43 -18.59 1.41
C ALA A 63 1.60 -19.51 1.83
N LEU A 64 1.74 -19.80 3.13
CA LEU A 64 2.78 -20.72 3.63
C LEU A 64 2.38 -22.17 3.41
N TYR A 65 3.34 -22.99 3.00
CA TYR A 65 3.19 -24.45 2.89
C TYR A 65 3.20 -25.08 4.28
N PRO A 66 2.09 -25.66 4.77
CA PRO A 66 1.96 -26.07 6.17
C PRO A 66 2.84 -27.28 6.54
N HIS A 67 3.20 -28.10 5.56
CA HIS A 67 4.05 -29.29 5.71
C HIS A 67 5.54 -28.98 5.67
N MET A 68 5.93 -27.79 5.24
CA MET A 68 7.32 -27.32 5.17
C MET A 68 7.71 -26.57 6.44
N THR A 69 8.99 -26.62 6.80
CA THR A 69 9.57 -25.77 7.85
C THR A 69 9.62 -24.31 7.41
N VAL A 70 9.93 -23.38 8.31
CA VAL A 70 10.17 -21.97 7.98
C VAL A 70 11.30 -21.85 6.97
N TYR A 71 12.41 -22.55 7.19
CA TYR A 71 13.53 -22.60 6.26
C TYR A 71 13.09 -23.03 4.86
N GLU A 72 12.34 -24.13 4.78
CA GLU A 72 11.87 -24.67 3.51
C GLU A 72 10.90 -23.73 2.78
N ASN A 73 9.97 -23.09 3.52
CA ASN A 73 9.08 -22.07 2.97
C ASN A 73 9.86 -20.91 2.35
N MET A 74 10.88 -20.40 3.07
CA MET A 74 11.72 -19.31 2.56
C MET A 74 12.57 -19.76 1.36
N ALA A 75 13.12 -20.98 1.39
CA ALA A 75 13.98 -21.54 0.36
C ALA A 75 13.23 -21.94 -0.93
N PHE A 76 11.92 -22.20 -0.83
CA PHE A 76 11.14 -22.82 -1.90
C PHE A 76 11.28 -22.10 -3.26
N GLY A 77 11.07 -20.80 -3.29
CA GLY A 77 11.15 -20.01 -4.51
C GLY A 77 12.54 -20.01 -5.16
N LEU A 78 13.61 -20.12 -4.37
CA LEU A 78 14.99 -20.24 -4.84
C LEU A 78 15.29 -21.64 -5.39
N ARG A 79 14.74 -22.69 -4.74
CA ARG A 79 14.86 -24.07 -5.24
C ARG A 79 14.21 -24.26 -6.60
N VAL A 80 13.01 -23.70 -6.79
CA VAL A 80 12.29 -23.72 -8.09
C VAL A 80 13.12 -23.05 -9.19
N ARG A 81 13.87 -22.00 -8.84
CA ARG A 81 14.79 -21.31 -9.77
C ARG A 81 16.16 -22.01 -9.93
N ARG A 82 16.34 -23.19 -9.32
CA ARG A 82 17.58 -23.96 -9.35
C ARG A 82 18.81 -23.20 -8.84
N THR A 83 18.62 -22.32 -7.84
CA THR A 83 19.72 -21.61 -7.18
C THR A 83 20.60 -22.61 -6.43
N ALA A 84 21.91 -22.38 -6.39
CA ALA A 84 22.86 -23.25 -5.71
C ALA A 84 22.57 -23.40 -4.20
N PRO A 85 22.69 -24.59 -3.59
CA PRO A 85 22.32 -24.83 -2.20
C PRO A 85 23.02 -23.90 -1.20
N GLY A 86 24.28 -23.60 -1.38
CA GLY A 86 25.03 -22.68 -0.51
C GLY A 86 24.52 -21.24 -0.59
N GLU A 87 24.08 -20.79 -1.75
CA GLU A 87 23.48 -19.48 -1.94
C GLU A 87 22.09 -19.43 -1.31
N ILE A 88 21.29 -20.50 -1.40
CA ILE A 88 20.00 -20.62 -0.73
C ILE A 88 20.18 -20.47 0.78
N ASP A 89 21.10 -21.21 1.38
CA ASP A 89 21.33 -21.16 2.83
C ASP A 89 21.76 -19.76 3.26
N ALA A 90 22.70 -19.14 2.57
CA ALA A 90 23.16 -17.78 2.87
C ALA A 90 22.01 -16.75 2.80
N ARG A 91 21.19 -16.78 1.74
CA ARG A 91 20.07 -15.84 1.56
C ARG A 91 18.95 -16.06 2.58
N VAL A 92 18.62 -17.31 2.90
CA VAL A 92 17.60 -17.64 3.91
C VAL A 92 18.04 -17.19 5.29
N ARG A 93 19.27 -17.47 5.71
CA ARG A 93 19.79 -17.04 7.03
C ARG A 93 19.88 -15.52 7.13
N GLU A 94 20.31 -14.84 6.08
CA GLU A 94 20.35 -13.37 6.07
C GLU A 94 18.95 -12.78 6.20
N ALA A 95 17.96 -13.25 5.42
CA ALA A 95 16.59 -12.79 5.54
C ALA A 95 15.98 -13.11 6.92
N ALA A 96 16.27 -14.30 7.46
CA ALA A 96 15.82 -14.69 8.78
C ALA A 96 16.43 -13.79 9.89
N ARG A 97 17.68 -13.36 9.74
CA ARG A 97 18.35 -12.42 10.64
C ARG A 97 17.70 -11.04 10.58
N ILE A 98 17.44 -10.51 9.38
CA ILE A 98 16.77 -9.22 9.18
C ILE A 98 15.39 -9.19 9.83
N LEU A 99 14.65 -10.31 9.74
CA LEU A 99 13.29 -10.47 10.25
C LEU A 99 13.23 -10.99 11.69
N GLU A 100 14.38 -11.22 12.33
CA GLU A 100 14.48 -11.72 13.71
C GLU A 100 13.79 -13.07 13.93
N ILE A 101 13.78 -13.95 12.89
CA ILE A 101 13.15 -15.28 12.93
C ILE A 101 14.14 -16.44 12.82
N SER A 102 15.44 -16.21 12.99
CA SER A 102 16.48 -17.25 12.88
C SER A 102 16.23 -18.44 13.79
N HIS A 103 15.68 -18.21 15.00
CA HIS A 103 15.33 -19.24 15.98
C HIS A 103 14.07 -20.06 15.61
N LEU A 104 13.40 -19.71 14.53
CA LEU A 104 12.17 -20.37 14.06
C LEU A 104 12.39 -21.24 12.81
N LEU A 105 13.59 -21.26 12.22
CA LEU A 105 13.85 -21.86 10.92
C LEU A 105 13.44 -23.33 10.82
N ASP A 106 13.56 -24.09 11.90
CA ASP A 106 13.20 -25.52 11.95
C ASP A 106 11.73 -25.78 12.33
N ARG A 107 10.97 -24.72 12.69
CA ARG A 107 9.54 -24.85 13.02
C ARG A 107 8.67 -24.92 11.79
N ARG A 108 7.46 -25.51 11.96
CA ARG A 108 6.42 -25.50 10.92
C ARG A 108 5.40 -24.38 11.18
N PRO A 109 4.65 -23.91 10.16
CA PRO A 109 3.68 -22.82 10.29
C PRO A 109 2.64 -23.04 11.39
N ALA A 110 2.24 -24.27 11.68
CA ALA A 110 1.29 -24.58 12.76
C ALA A 110 1.79 -24.16 14.16
N ALA A 111 3.11 -24.11 14.37
CA ALA A 111 3.74 -23.73 15.64
C ALA A 111 4.09 -22.24 15.72
N LEU A 112 3.57 -21.40 14.83
CA LEU A 112 3.90 -19.98 14.74
C LEU A 112 2.68 -19.11 15.09
N SER A 113 2.95 -17.97 15.75
CA SER A 113 1.95 -16.90 15.92
C SER A 113 1.65 -16.20 14.57
N GLY A 114 0.58 -15.40 14.51
CA GLY A 114 0.19 -14.65 13.32
C GLY A 114 1.33 -13.76 12.81
N GLY A 115 1.96 -12.98 13.68
CA GLY A 115 3.10 -12.12 13.30
C GLY A 115 4.34 -12.90 12.86
N GLN A 116 4.60 -14.07 13.46
CA GLN A 116 5.68 -14.94 13.00
C GLN A 116 5.39 -15.49 11.61
N LYS A 117 4.15 -15.93 11.32
CA LYS A 117 3.73 -16.34 9.97
C LYS A 117 3.92 -15.22 8.96
N GLN A 118 3.54 -14.00 9.34
CA GLN A 118 3.73 -12.81 8.51
C GLN A 118 5.21 -12.56 8.19
N ARG A 119 6.09 -12.59 9.18
CA ARG A 119 7.54 -12.45 8.97
C ARG A 119 8.09 -13.55 8.05
N VAL A 120 7.63 -14.79 8.20
CA VAL A 120 8.02 -15.89 7.29
C VAL A 120 7.54 -15.64 5.87
N ALA A 121 6.30 -15.19 5.68
CA ALA A 121 5.77 -14.84 4.36
C ALA A 121 6.59 -13.72 3.70
N ILE A 122 6.91 -12.66 4.43
CA ILE A 122 7.80 -11.60 3.96
C ILE A 122 9.20 -12.16 3.65
N GLY A 123 9.75 -13.03 4.50
CA GLY A 123 11.03 -13.69 4.30
C GLY A 123 11.10 -14.49 3.00
N SER A 124 10.01 -15.21 2.68
CA SER A 124 9.94 -16.03 1.46
C SER A 124 10.01 -15.20 0.16
N VAL A 125 9.69 -13.92 0.22
CA VAL A 125 9.79 -13.01 -0.93
C VAL A 125 11.10 -12.21 -0.93
N ILE A 126 11.63 -11.85 0.23
CA ILE A 126 12.90 -11.10 0.36
C ILE A 126 14.09 -11.88 -0.18
N VAL A 127 14.16 -13.19 0.11
CA VAL A 127 15.27 -14.06 -0.34
C VAL A 127 15.46 -14.04 -1.86
N ARG A 128 14.42 -13.68 -2.62
CA ARG A 128 14.43 -13.66 -4.09
C ARG A 128 15.09 -12.42 -4.68
N LYS A 129 15.22 -11.32 -3.92
CA LYS A 129 15.73 -10.01 -4.37
C LYS A 129 15.08 -9.56 -5.68
N PRO A 130 13.76 -9.41 -5.74
CA PRO A 130 13.04 -9.00 -6.95
C PRO A 130 13.26 -7.51 -7.25
N LYS A 131 12.84 -7.04 -8.44
CA LYS A 131 12.80 -5.61 -8.79
C LYS A 131 11.80 -4.83 -7.92
N ALA A 132 10.64 -5.42 -7.63
CA ALA A 132 9.68 -4.83 -6.70
C ALA A 132 8.96 -5.91 -5.88
N TYR A 133 8.54 -5.52 -4.69
CA TYR A 133 7.73 -6.32 -3.78
C TYR A 133 6.28 -5.88 -3.86
N LEU A 134 5.37 -6.83 -4.00
CA LEU A 134 3.93 -6.63 -4.02
C LEU A 134 3.36 -7.16 -2.71
N MET A 135 2.58 -6.36 -1.99
CA MET A 135 2.00 -6.74 -0.71
C MET A 135 0.48 -6.52 -0.73
N ASP A 136 -0.30 -7.61 -0.76
CA ASP A 136 -1.76 -7.57 -0.79
C ASP A 136 -2.33 -7.73 0.63
N GLU A 137 -2.71 -6.63 1.27
CA GLU A 137 -3.26 -6.55 2.63
C GLU A 137 -2.50 -7.39 3.67
N PRO A 138 -1.16 -7.27 3.76
CA PRO A 138 -0.36 -8.22 4.52
C PRO A 138 -0.64 -8.21 6.03
N LEU A 139 -1.22 -7.16 6.58
CA LEU A 139 -1.48 -7.02 8.03
C LEU A 139 -2.94 -7.23 8.42
N SER A 140 -3.85 -7.51 7.47
CA SER A 140 -5.29 -7.60 7.72
C SER A 140 -5.69 -8.67 8.74
N ASN A 141 -4.96 -9.79 8.80
CA ASN A 141 -5.24 -10.92 9.68
C ASN A 141 -4.59 -10.82 11.09
N LEU A 142 -4.02 -9.66 11.44
CA LEU A 142 -3.37 -9.43 12.72
C LEU A 142 -4.26 -8.60 13.66
N ASP A 143 -4.13 -8.85 14.96
CA ASP A 143 -4.74 -7.98 15.98
C ASP A 143 -4.13 -6.57 15.96
N ALA A 144 -4.81 -5.59 16.58
CA ALA A 144 -4.43 -4.18 16.51
C ALA A 144 -3.03 -3.90 17.08
N LYS A 145 -2.63 -4.58 18.17
CA LYS A 145 -1.32 -4.40 18.81
C LYS A 145 -0.21 -4.93 17.91
N LEU A 146 -0.38 -6.12 17.38
CA LEU A 146 0.59 -6.76 16.51
C LEU A 146 0.69 -6.02 15.16
N ARG A 147 -0.43 -5.54 14.63
CA ARG A 147 -0.47 -4.70 13.41
C ARG A 147 0.35 -3.42 13.58
N ALA A 148 0.22 -2.74 14.74
CA ALA A 148 1.01 -1.56 15.05
C ALA A 148 2.52 -1.84 15.07
N GLN A 149 2.94 -2.96 15.67
CA GLN A 149 4.34 -3.39 15.68
C GLN A 149 4.84 -3.72 14.26
N MET A 150 4.07 -4.49 13.49
CA MET A 150 4.44 -4.90 12.14
C MET A 150 4.56 -3.71 11.17
N ARG A 151 3.77 -2.63 11.33
CA ARG A 151 3.97 -1.40 10.57
C ARG A 151 5.37 -0.82 10.76
N VAL A 152 5.82 -0.71 12.01
CA VAL A 152 7.17 -0.21 12.30
C VAL A 152 8.23 -1.09 11.65
N GLU A 153 8.04 -2.40 11.68
CA GLU A 153 8.96 -3.36 11.06
C GLU A 153 9.00 -3.26 9.53
N ILE A 154 7.83 -3.13 8.88
CA ILE A 154 7.77 -2.93 7.41
C ILE A 154 8.46 -1.62 7.02
N ALA A 155 8.28 -0.54 7.79
CA ALA A 155 8.97 0.72 7.53
C ALA A 155 10.51 0.59 7.66
N LYS A 156 10.99 -0.12 8.69
CA LYS A 156 12.43 -0.43 8.84
C LYS A 156 12.94 -1.30 7.70
N LEU A 157 12.17 -2.33 7.36
CA LEU A 157 12.49 -3.26 6.29
C LEU A 157 12.62 -2.55 4.93
N HIS A 158 11.70 -1.66 4.59
CA HIS A 158 11.77 -0.86 3.36
C HIS A 158 13.09 -0.07 3.30
N LYS A 159 13.46 0.60 4.41
CA LYS A 159 14.73 1.34 4.49
C LYS A 159 15.95 0.43 4.33
N GLN A 160 15.93 -0.77 4.90
CA GLN A 160 17.03 -1.74 4.82
C GLN A 160 17.16 -2.37 3.43
N LEU A 161 16.04 -2.72 2.82
CA LEU A 161 16.01 -3.33 1.48
C LEU A 161 16.31 -2.31 0.39
N ASN A 162 16.02 -1.03 0.63
CA ASN A 162 16.16 0.05 -0.35
C ASN A 162 15.55 -0.35 -1.72
N ALA A 163 14.32 -0.86 -1.70
CA ALA A 163 13.65 -1.47 -2.84
C ALA A 163 12.24 -0.92 -3.02
N THR A 164 11.72 -1.02 -4.24
CA THR A 164 10.35 -0.60 -4.56
C THR A 164 9.35 -1.57 -3.93
N ILE A 165 8.37 -1.03 -3.19
CA ILE A 165 7.28 -1.79 -2.59
C ILE A 165 5.96 -1.19 -3.02
N ILE A 166 5.07 -2.02 -3.59
CA ILE A 166 3.68 -1.68 -3.87
C ILE A 166 2.83 -2.39 -2.83
N TYR A 167 2.17 -1.63 -2.00
CA TYR A 167 1.43 -2.10 -0.84
C TYR A 167 -0.05 -1.79 -0.98
N VAL A 168 -0.91 -2.76 -0.81
CA VAL A 168 -2.37 -2.60 -0.81
C VAL A 168 -2.89 -2.72 0.60
N THR A 169 -3.75 -1.80 1.01
CA THR A 169 -4.47 -1.87 2.28
C THR A 169 -5.82 -1.16 2.20
N HIS A 170 -6.73 -1.50 3.08
CA HIS A 170 -7.94 -0.73 3.36
C HIS A 170 -7.80 0.11 4.65
N ASP A 171 -6.70 -0.05 5.39
CA ASP A 171 -6.44 0.68 6.64
C ASP A 171 -5.71 2.00 6.34
N GLN A 172 -6.39 3.11 6.64
CA GLN A 172 -5.84 4.46 6.43
C GLN A 172 -4.62 4.74 7.31
N VAL A 173 -4.59 4.18 8.54
CA VAL A 173 -3.46 4.38 9.45
C VAL A 173 -2.20 3.71 8.89
N GLU A 174 -2.34 2.52 8.26
CA GLU A 174 -1.24 1.90 7.54
C GLU A 174 -0.76 2.80 6.41
N ALA A 175 -1.68 3.28 5.56
CA ALA A 175 -1.34 4.12 4.43
C ALA A 175 -0.62 5.41 4.86
N MET A 176 -1.16 6.10 5.86
CA MET A 176 -0.62 7.39 6.33
C MET A 176 0.70 7.27 7.09
N THR A 177 0.99 6.09 7.67
CA THR A 177 2.22 5.88 8.46
C THR A 177 3.36 5.23 7.69
N LEU A 178 3.07 4.42 6.68
CA LEU A 178 4.07 3.68 5.92
C LEU A 178 4.43 4.33 4.59
N GLY A 179 3.44 4.88 3.88
CA GLY A 179 3.60 5.31 2.49
C GLY A 179 4.53 6.51 2.32
N THR A 180 5.41 6.44 1.36
CA THR A 180 6.11 7.62 0.83
C THR A 180 5.16 8.44 -0.05
N ARG A 181 4.33 7.75 -0.85
CA ARG A 181 3.16 8.27 -1.54
C ARG A 181 1.98 7.31 -1.38
N ILE A 182 0.78 7.85 -1.47
CA ILE A 182 -0.46 7.10 -1.37
C ILE A 182 -1.27 7.33 -2.64
N VAL A 183 -1.81 6.25 -3.19
CA VAL A 183 -2.78 6.25 -4.29
C VAL A 183 -4.16 5.99 -3.70
N VAL A 184 -4.99 7.01 -3.65
CA VAL A 184 -6.39 6.88 -3.22
C VAL A 184 -7.22 6.42 -4.41
N MET A 185 -7.87 5.27 -4.27
CA MET A 185 -8.70 4.67 -5.32
C MET A 185 -10.18 4.62 -4.93
N ASN A 186 -11.04 4.85 -5.91
CA ASN A 186 -12.48 4.65 -5.80
C ASN A 186 -13.05 4.18 -7.12
N GLN A 187 -13.87 3.12 -7.11
CA GLN A 187 -14.56 2.58 -8.30
C GLN A 187 -13.63 2.38 -9.53
N GLY A 188 -12.47 1.79 -9.32
CA GLY A 188 -11.48 1.54 -10.37
C GLY A 188 -10.65 2.76 -10.80
N MET A 189 -10.95 3.95 -10.25
CA MET A 189 -10.30 5.20 -10.64
C MET A 189 -9.36 5.72 -9.55
N ILE A 190 -8.21 6.21 -9.96
CA ILE A 190 -7.31 6.97 -9.07
C ILE A 190 -7.94 8.34 -8.82
N GLN A 191 -8.18 8.66 -7.55
CA GLN A 191 -8.74 9.94 -7.12
C GLN A 191 -7.64 10.96 -6.85
N GLN A 192 -6.57 10.55 -6.17
CA GLN A 192 -5.41 11.39 -5.87
C GLN A 192 -4.18 10.53 -5.62
N VAL A 193 -3.02 11.06 -6.00
CA VAL A 193 -1.70 10.48 -5.68
C VAL A 193 -0.84 11.56 -5.06
N ALA A 194 -0.50 11.42 -3.78
CA ALA A 194 0.32 12.41 -3.07
C ALA A 194 1.00 11.80 -1.83
N PRO A 195 2.00 12.48 -1.24
CA PRO A 195 2.49 12.16 0.10
C PRO A 195 1.39 12.26 1.16
N PRO A 196 1.49 11.52 2.27
CA PRO A 196 0.45 11.51 3.33
C PRO A 196 0.02 12.89 3.80
N ALA A 197 0.97 13.79 4.09
CA ALA A 197 0.69 15.13 4.59
C ALA A 197 -0.09 15.99 3.58
N GLU A 198 0.17 15.83 2.30
CA GLU A 198 -0.53 16.56 1.24
C GLU A 198 -1.95 16.04 1.03
N LEU A 199 -2.16 14.71 1.04
CA LEU A 199 -3.50 14.11 1.00
C LEU A 199 -4.41 14.63 2.10
N TYR A 200 -3.87 14.78 3.31
CA TYR A 200 -4.62 15.26 4.46
C TYR A 200 -4.91 16.76 4.38
N ARG A 201 -3.93 17.58 3.95
CA ARG A 201 -4.07 19.05 3.93
C ARG A 201 -4.81 19.56 2.71
N ASN A 202 -4.61 18.93 1.56
CA ASN A 202 -5.07 19.37 0.25
C ASN A 202 -5.79 18.26 -0.52
N PRO A 203 -6.92 17.72 0.02
CA PRO A 203 -7.71 16.75 -0.71
C PRO A 203 -8.30 17.38 -1.98
N VAL A 204 -8.18 16.68 -3.13
CA VAL A 204 -8.60 17.23 -4.43
C VAL A 204 -10.11 17.21 -4.64
N ASN A 205 -10.85 16.39 -3.87
CA ASN A 205 -12.30 16.27 -3.99
C ASN A 205 -12.93 15.83 -2.65
N LYS A 206 -14.28 15.88 -2.60
CA LYS A 206 -15.08 15.52 -1.42
C LYS A 206 -14.84 14.06 -0.98
N PHE A 207 -14.63 13.14 -1.94
CA PHE A 207 -14.36 11.74 -1.61
C PHE A 207 -13.04 11.59 -0.84
N VAL A 208 -11.94 12.15 -1.35
CA VAL A 208 -10.63 12.08 -0.67
C VAL A 208 -10.69 12.74 0.69
N ALA A 209 -11.33 13.91 0.79
CA ALA A 209 -11.50 14.65 2.05
C ALA A 209 -12.26 13.85 3.11
N GLY A 210 -13.30 13.11 2.70
CA GLY A 210 -14.10 12.29 3.61
C GLY A 210 -13.50 10.91 3.87
N PHE A 211 -12.64 10.42 2.96
CA PHE A 211 -12.01 9.13 3.11
C PHE A 211 -10.73 9.20 3.94
N ILE A 212 -9.92 10.24 3.82
CA ILE A 212 -8.63 10.38 4.52
C ILE A 212 -8.82 11.12 5.84
N GLY A 213 -8.43 10.48 6.94
CA GLY A 213 -8.40 11.05 8.28
C GLY A 213 -9.24 10.29 9.30
N SER A 214 -8.80 10.38 10.57
CA SER A 214 -9.53 9.85 11.72
C SER A 214 -9.37 10.84 12.89
N PRO A 215 -10.45 11.52 13.31
CA PRO A 215 -11.81 11.47 12.75
C PRO A 215 -11.88 11.99 11.31
N THR A 216 -12.93 11.58 10.58
CA THR A 216 -13.20 12.05 9.21
C THR A 216 -13.56 13.54 9.17
N MET A 217 -13.32 14.17 8.02
CA MET A 217 -13.69 15.57 7.81
C MET A 217 -15.21 15.75 7.91
N ASN A 218 -15.64 16.81 8.60
CA ASN A 218 -17.05 17.20 8.63
C ASN A 218 -17.40 17.96 7.33
N PHE A 219 -18.59 17.69 6.80
CA PHE A 219 -19.15 18.39 5.65
C PHE A 219 -20.43 19.09 6.08
N LEU A 220 -20.54 20.36 5.73
CA LEU A 220 -21.74 21.16 5.97
C LEU A 220 -22.21 21.69 4.63
N ASP A 221 -23.48 21.46 4.32
CA ASP A 221 -24.11 22.08 3.17
C ASP A 221 -24.54 23.50 3.58
N VAL A 222 -24.13 24.50 2.82
CA VAL A 222 -24.33 25.90 3.12
C VAL A 222 -24.72 26.68 1.84
N ASP A 223 -25.54 27.70 2.02
CA ASP A 223 -25.75 28.70 0.98
C ASP A 223 -24.64 29.76 1.08
N VAL A 224 -24.23 30.31 -0.05
CA VAL A 224 -23.23 31.37 -0.13
C VAL A 224 -23.93 32.66 -0.51
N LEU A 225 -23.74 33.73 0.28
CA LEU A 225 -24.31 35.05 0.04
C LEU A 225 -23.20 36.10 0.07
N GLU A 226 -23.14 36.97 -0.95
CA GLU A 226 -22.31 38.16 -0.91
C GLU A 226 -23.15 39.37 -0.50
N GLU A 227 -22.77 40.02 0.60
CA GLU A 227 -23.42 41.20 1.13
C GLU A 227 -22.37 42.20 1.59
N ASP A 228 -22.44 43.43 1.15
CA ASP A 228 -21.50 44.51 1.49
C ASP A 228 -20.02 44.14 1.26
N GLY A 229 -19.73 43.39 0.21
CA GLY A 229 -18.36 42.94 -0.14
C GLY A 229 -17.86 41.76 0.72
N THR A 230 -18.63 41.32 1.71
CA THR A 230 -18.34 40.16 2.56
C THR A 230 -19.07 38.93 2.04
N VAL A 231 -18.33 37.79 1.94
CA VAL A 231 -18.91 36.48 1.61
C VAL A 231 -19.39 35.83 2.91
N TRP A 232 -20.65 35.44 2.94
CA TRP A 232 -21.28 34.78 4.08
C TRP A 232 -21.59 33.31 3.72
N LEU A 233 -21.31 32.41 4.65
CA LEU A 233 -21.80 31.04 4.63
C LEU A 233 -23.05 30.96 5.54
N LEU A 234 -24.17 30.54 4.96
CA LEU A 234 -25.44 30.43 5.62
C LEU A 234 -25.77 28.95 5.84
N GLY A 235 -25.91 28.54 7.10
CA GLY A 235 -26.42 27.23 7.48
C GLY A 235 -27.74 27.32 8.23
N GLN A 236 -28.28 26.18 8.67
CA GLN A 236 -29.51 26.13 9.47
C GLN A 236 -29.29 26.80 10.85
N GLY A 237 -29.75 28.04 10.96
CA GLY A 237 -29.72 28.83 12.23
C GLY A 237 -28.36 29.48 12.56
N TRP A 238 -27.43 29.54 11.61
CA TRP A 238 -26.14 30.22 11.79
C TRP A 238 -25.69 30.91 10.51
N ARG A 239 -24.85 31.93 10.71
CA ARG A 239 -24.23 32.71 9.64
C ARG A 239 -22.75 32.93 9.98
N LEU A 240 -21.83 32.66 9.07
CA LEU A 240 -20.39 32.77 9.26
C LEU A 240 -19.77 33.64 8.18
N PRO A 241 -19.05 34.74 8.51
CA PRO A 241 -18.30 35.48 7.49
C PRO A 241 -17.10 34.68 7.02
N LEU A 242 -16.84 34.68 5.72
CA LEU A 242 -15.67 34.07 5.11
C LEU A 242 -14.71 35.17 4.66
N GLU A 243 -13.48 35.12 5.14
CA GLU A 243 -12.47 36.14 4.87
C GLU A 243 -11.26 35.58 4.10
N GLY A 244 -10.48 36.49 3.53
CA GLY A 244 -9.18 36.17 2.97
C GLY A 244 -9.21 35.32 1.71
N TYR A 245 -8.33 34.33 1.65
CA TYR A 245 -8.13 33.47 0.46
C TYR A 245 -9.35 32.62 0.10
N GLN A 246 -10.07 32.11 1.11
CA GLN A 246 -11.24 31.25 0.86
C GLN A 246 -12.38 32.04 0.21
N ALA A 247 -12.65 33.27 0.68
CA ALA A 247 -13.66 34.13 0.09
C ALA A 247 -13.36 34.45 -1.39
N ARG A 248 -12.09 34.80 -1.70
CA ARG A 248 -11.65 35.04 -3.08
C ARG A 248 -11.85 33.82 -3.97
N LYS A 249 -11.48 32.64 -3.47
CA LYS A 249 -11.61 31.38 -4.23
C LYS A 249 -13.06 31.02 -4.56
N LEU A 250 -14.04 31.38 -3.69
CA LEU A 250 -15.45 31.18 -3.97
C LEU A 250 -15.96 32.16 -5.03
N LYS A 251 -15.58 33.43 -4.94
CA LYS A 251 -15.91 34.45 -5.94
C LYS A 251 -15.37 34.07 -7.32
N ASP A 252 -14.09 33.67 -7.39
CA ASP A 252 -13.45 33.25 -8.64
C ASP A 252 -14.12 32.05 -9.32
N LYS A 253 -14.81 31.22 -8.52
CA LYS A 253 -15.56 30.05 -8.99
C LYS A 253 -17.03 30.32 -9.30
N GLY A 254 -17.51 31.55 -9.08
CA GLY A 254 -18.89 31.95 -9.36
C GLY A 254 -19.92 31.33 -8.38
N TYR A 255 -19.54 31.09 -7.13
CA TYR A 255 -20.44 30.60 -6.07
C TYR A 255 -21.11 31.73 -5.27
N THR A 256 -21.01 32.96 -5.74
CA THR A 256 -21.65 34.15 -5.13
C THR A 256 -22.62 34.77 -6.12
#